data_5a6694a93c68bce57a4a881f4a49178c
#
_entry.id   5a6694a93c68bce57a4a881f4a49178c
#
_cell.length_a   1.000
_cell.length_b   1.000
_cell.length_c   1.000
_cell.angle_alpha   90.00
_cell.angle_beta   90.00
_cell.angle_gamma   90.00
#
_symmetry.space_group_name_H-M   'P 1'
#
loop_
_entity.id
_entity.type
_entity.pdbx_description
1 polymer ?
#
loop_
_entity_poly.entity_id
_entity_poly.type
_entity_poly.pdbx_seq_one_letter_code
_entity_poly.pdbx_strand_id
1 'polypeptide(L)'
;MQNAASAIAKSFSDAGVAATATATAAGGKAELTLGSGYYLIRVTSTSGKTRVYQNMIVDVSPKAKTNGTGYDPADAQSLPVKKTEVGITKGVGDDYKPSTDKYSVGDMVPFQVKTAIPNYPADSKTATFEINDTPSAGLEIDTSTIAVDGAAASDYTLTASATGYKIAFKKDFILANPGKAITVTYKAKLTKDAFFKSADDATGNTATVKFDPNPYTDGASETDSKTKAYTFGYVFKKVG
;
A
#
# COMPACT_ATOMS: atom_id res chain seq x y z
N MET A 1 12.15 3.03 -19.33
CA MET A 1 10.86 3.58 -19.82
C MET A 1 9.99 4.16 -18.69
N GLN A 2 9.83 3.51 -17.53
CA GLN A 2 8.99 4.03 -16.43
C GLN A 2 9.45 5.41 -15.92
N ASN A 3 10.74 5.58 -15.69
CA ASN A 3 11.31 6.86 -15.24
C ASN A 3 11.09 7.98 -16.25
N ALA A 4 11.16 7.67 -17.55
CA ALA A 4 10.88 8.65 -18.61
C ALA A 4 9.39 9.06 -18.62
N ALA A 5 8.46 8.11 -18.51
CA ALA A 5 7.03 8.43 -18.43
C ALA A 5 6.70 9.32 -17.22
N SER A 6 7.32 9.05 -16.06
CA SER A 6 7.14 9.85 -14.87
C SER A 6 7.73 11.26 -14.99
N ALA A 7 8.92 11.40 -15.60
CA ALA A 7 9.55 12.69 -15.82
C ALA A 7 8.75 13.56 -16.81
N ILE A 8 8.29 12.97 -17.92
CA ILE A 8 7.44 13.65 -18.90
C ILE A 8 6.11 14.07 -18.26
N ALA A 9 5.48 13.19 -17.48
CA ALA A 9 4.24 13.49 -16.78
C ALA A 9 4.40 14.69 -15.83
N LYS A 10 5.51 14.71 -15.08
CA LYS A 10 5.82 15.84 -14.20
C LYS A 10 6.00 17.14 -15.00
N SER A 11 6.78 17.12 -16.07
CA SER A 11 6.98 18.29 -16.92
C SER A 11 5.66 18.80 -17.52
N PHE A 12 4.79 17.92 -17.97
CA PHE A 12 3.47 18.30 -18.51
C PHE A 12 2.55 18.86 -17.42
N SER A 13 2.58 18.28 -16.22
CA SER A 13 1.83 18.80 -15.09
C SER A 13 2.30 20.18 -14.66
N ASP A 14 3.60 20.39 -14.57
CA ASP A 14 4.21 21.67 -14.19
C ASP A 14 3.92 22.76 -15.23
N ALA A 15 3.88 22.40 -16.52
CA ALA A 15 3.55 23.30 -17.62
C ALA A 15 2.05 23.46 -17.88
N GLY A 16 1.18 22.80 -17.12
CA GLY A 16 -0.27 22.90 -17.28
C GLY A 16 -0.79 22.36 -18.62
N VAL A 17 -0.10 21.39 -19.22
CA VAL A 17 -0.50 20.80 -20.51
C VAL A 17 -1.84 20.07 -20.36
N ALA A 18 -2.83 20.48 -21.15
CA ALA A 18 -4.15 19.86 -21.17
C ALA A 18 -4.12 18.49 -21.86
N ALA A 19 -5.03 17.58 -21.44
CA ALA A 19 -5.19 16.29 -22.09
C ALA A 19 -5.76 16.48 -23.51
N THR A 20 -5.16 15.80 -24.49
CA THR A 20 -5.63 15.79 -25.90
C THR A 20 -6.93 15.01 -26.05
N ALA A 21 -7.09 13.94 -25.27
CA ALA A 21 -8.30 13.10 -25.26
C ALA A 21 -8.50 12.48 -23.87
N THR A 22 -9.74 12.16 -23.54
CA THR A 22 -10.10 11.48 -22.30
C THR A 22 -11.11 10.37 -22.58
N ALA A 23 -11.05 9.28 -21.82
CA ALA A 23 -12.02 8.19 -21.87
C ALA A 23 -12.29 7.67 -20.48
N THR A 24 -13.53 7.22 -20.23
CA THR A 24 -13.92 6.53 -19.01
C THR A 24 -13.97 5.01 -19.28
N ALA A 25 -13.36 4.23 -18.41
CA ALA A 25 -13.37 2.78 -18.55
C ALA A 25 -14.76 2.21 -18.28
N ALA A 26 -15.21 1.33 -19.16
CA ALA A 26 -16.39 0.49 -19.00
C ALA A 26 -15.99 -0.98 -19.19
N GLY A 27 -16.43 -1.86 -18.29
CA GLY A 27 -16.05 -3.27 -18.35
C GLY A 27 -14.53 -3.53 -18.26
N GLY A 28 -13.79 -2.62 -17.62
CA GLY A 28 -12.33 -2.73 -17.47
C GLY A 28 -11.52 -2.28 -18.71
N LYS A 29 -12.16 -1.67 -19.70
CA LYS A 29 -11.53 -1.14 -20.92
C LYS A 29 -11.88 0.32 -21.14
N ALA A 30 -10.91 1.11 -21.58
CA ALA A 30 -11.12 2.45 -22.10
C ALA A 30 -10.54 2.52 -23.52
N GLU A 31 -11.27 3.12 -24.46
CA GLU A 31 -10.87 3.25 -25.84
C GLU A 31 -10.65 4.74 -26.18
N LEU A 32 -9.56 5.01 -26.87
CA LEU A 32 -9.19 6.33 -27.35
C LEU A 32 -8.81 6.22 -28.83
N THR A 33 -9.40 7.06 -29.67
CA THR A 33 -8.97 7.20 -31.08
C THR A 33 -7.96 8.35 -31.14
N LEU A 34 -6.74 8.02 -31.53
CA LEU A 34 -5.61 8.94 -31.56
C LEU A 34 -4.98 8.96 -32.95
N GLY A 35 -4.48 10.10 -33.37
CA GLY A 35 -3.62 10.21 -34.56
C GLY A 35 -2.24 9.56 -34.31
N SER A 36 -1.38 9.61 -35.34
CA SER A 36 0.02 9.15 -35.18
C SER A 36 0.79 10.04 -34.21
N GLY A 37 1.55 9.46 -33.31
CA GLY A 37 2.36 10.19 -32.34
C GLY A 37 2.71 9.40 -31.08
N TYR A 38 3.44 10.05 -30.18
CA TYR A 38 3.73 9.54 -28.84
C TYR A 38 2.78 10.18 -27.83
N TYR A 39 2.17 9.34 -27.02
CA TYR A 39 1.18 9.77 -26.03
C TYR A 39 1.57 9.36 -24.64
N LEU A 40 1.41 10.30 -23.70
CA LEU A 40 1.44 10.03 -22.29
C LEU A 40 0.03 9.66 -21.81
N ILE A 41 -0.13 8.44 -21.32
CA ILE A 41 -1.39 7.98 -20.73
C ILE A 41 -1.32 8.09 -19.22
N ARG A 42 -2.33 8.73 -18.64
CA ARG A 42 -2.51 8.90 -17.19
C ARG A 42 -3.87 8.33 -16.77
N VAL A 43 -3.89 7.54 -15.71
CA VAL A 43 -5.14 7.17 -15.04
C VAL A 43 -5.40 8.20 -13.94
N THR A 44 -6.37 9.07 -14.14
CA THR A 44 -6.63 10.21 -13.25
C THR A 44 -7.57 9.86 -12.10
N SER A 45 -8.42 8.84 -12.27
CA SER A 45 -9.30 8.34 -11.21
C SER A 45 -9.57 6.85 -11.38
N THR A 46 -9.89 6.18 -10.27
CA THR A 46 -10.26 4.77 -10.25
C THR A 46 -11.32 4.52 -9.17
N SER A 47 -12.23 3.61 -9.45
CA SER A 47 -13.14 3.07 -8.42
C SER A 47 -12.50 1.92 -7.62
N GLY A 48 -11.35 1.40 -8.07
CA GLY A 48 -10.59 0.36 -7.38
C GLY A 48 -9.88 0.90 -6.14
N LYS A 49 -9.84 0.09 -5.07
CA LYS A 49 -9.33 0.50 -3.74
C LYS A 49 -8.02 -0.20 -3.33
N THR A 50 -7.47 -1.06 -4.19
CA THR A 50 -6.32 -1.90 -3.83
C THR A 50 -5.06 -1.61 -4.65
N ARG A 51 -5.13 -0.67 -5.62
CA ARG A 51 -4.07 -0.47 -6.62
C ARG A 51 -3.80 1.00 -6.87
N VAL A 52 -2.53 1.31 -7.12
CA VAL A 52 -2.09 2.61 -7.64
C VAL A 52 -1.69 2.43 -9.10
N TYR A 53 -2.21 3.29 -9.97
CA TYR A 53 -1.92 3.27 -11.41
C TYR A 53 -0.74 4.19 -11.73
N GLN A 54 0.04 3.76 -12.74
CA GLN A 54 1.24 4.45 -13.18
C GLN A 54 1.07 5.04 -14.57
N ASN A 55 1.82 6.09 -14.87
CA ASN A 55 1.86 6.68 -16.20
C ASN A 55 2.54 5.76 -17.21
N MET A 56 2.11 5.84 -18.47
CA MET A 56 2.65 5.06 -19.57
C MET A 56 2.91 5.96 -20.78
N ILE A 57 3.92 5.61 -21.58
CA ILE A 57 4.13 6.17 -22.91
C ILE A 57 3.72 5.14 -23.93
N VAL A 58 2.97 5.58 -24.91
CA VAL A 58 2.50 4.78 -26.03
C VAL A 58 2.92 5.43 -27.33
N ASP A 59 3.43 4.62 -28.25
CA ASP A 59 3.71 5.00 -29.61
C ASP A 59 2.55 4.54 -30.52
N VAL A 60 1.93 5.47 -31.21
CA VAL A 60 0.91 5.22 -32.24
C VAL A 60 1.53 5.55 -33.59
N SER A 61 2.25 4.61 -34.15
CA SER A 61 2.94 4.77 -35.43
C SER A 61 2.19 4.09 -36.57
N PRO A 62 2.02 4.75 -37.74
CA PRO A 62 1.46 4.13 -38.93
C PRO A 62 2.42 3.06 -39.47
N LYS A 63 1.89 2.03 -40.11
CA LYS A 63 2.67 0.99 -40.75
C LYS A 63 3.00 1.37 -42.18
N ALA A 64 4.26 1.19 -42.61
CA ALA A 64 4.62 1.32 -44.00
C ALA A 64 3.88 0.25 -44.83
N LYS A 65 3.29 0.63 -45.94
CA LYS A 65 2.66 -0.29 -46.90
C LYS A 65 3.70 -1.23 -47.49
N THR A 66 3.32 -2.48 -47.70
CA THR A 66 4.20 -3.49 -48.26
C THR A 66 4.62 -3.20 -49.70
N ASN A 67 3.87 -2.38 -50.43
CA ASN A 67 4.20 -1.92 -51.76
C ASN A 67 5.21 -0.76 -51.82
N GLY A 68 5.70 -0.30 -50.65
CA GLY A 68 6.67 0.80 -50.53
C GLY A 68 6.11 2.19 -50.80
N THR A 69 4.80 2.36 -51.02
CA THR A 69 4.18 3.66 -51.30
C THR A 69 3.14 4.05 -50.24
N GLY A 70 3.59 4.83 -49.25
CA GLY A 70 2.72 5.38 -48.19
C GLY A 70 2.60 4.51 -46.94
N TYR A 71 1.64 4.83 -46.10
CA TYR A 71 1.43 4.24 -44.79
C TYR A 71 -0.03 3.85 -44.58
N ASP A 72 -0.26 2.76 -43.88
CA ASP A 72 -1.57 2.40 -43.35
C ASP A 72 -1.72 2.97 -41.92
N PRO A 73 -2.96 3.27 -41.49
CA PRO A 73 -3.21 3.62 -40.10
C PRO A 73 -2.61 2.57 -39.13
N ALA A 74 -2.22 3.02 -37.94
CA ALA A 74 -1.81 2.10 -36.89
C ALA A 74 -2.96 1.14 -36.56
N ASP A 75 -2.64 -0.13 -36.31
CA ASP A 75 -3.63 -1.09 -35.82
C ASP A 75 -4.08 -0.70 -34.40
N ALA A 76 -5.31 -1.07 -34.05
CA ALA A 76 -5.79 -0.95 -32.69
C ALA A 76 -4.88 -1.73 -31.73
N GLN A 77 -4.34 -1.05 -30.73
CA GLN A 77 -3.46 -1.64 -29.74
C GLN A 77 -4.22 -1.86 -28.42
N SER A 78 -4.08 -3.05 -27.86
CA SER A 78 -4.56 -3.33 -26.49
C SER A 78 -3.39 -3.26 -25.53
N LEU A 79 -3.41 -2.29 -24.60
CA LEU A 79 -2.33 -2.05 -23.67
C LEU A 79 -2.80 -2.30 -22.25
N PRO A 80 -2.13 -3.19 -21.50
CA PRO A 80 -2.42 -3.36 -20.08
C PRO A 80 -1.94 -2.12 -19.31
N VAL A 81 -2.83 -1.54 -18.53
CA VAL A 81 -2.49 -0.39 -17.68
C VAL A 81 -1.53 -0.84 -16.58
N LYS A 82 -0.41 -0.14 -16.42
CA LYS A 82 0.54 -0.40 -15.33
C LYS A 82 -0.07 0.00 -14.00
N LYS A 83 -0.04 -0.93 -13.06
CA LYS A 83 -0.58 -0.79 -11.72
C LYS A 83 0.23 -1.58 -10.71
N THR A 84 0.25 -1.11 -9.46
CA THR A 84 0.84 -1.81 -8.32
C THR A 84 -0.23 -2.09 -7.29
N GLU A 85 -0.35 -3.33 -6.85
CA GLU A 85 -1.19 -3.67 -5.70
C GLU A 85 -0.47 -3.26 -4.41
N VAL A 86 -1.24 -2.69 -3.49
CA VAL A 86 -0.75 -2.33 -2.16
C VAL A 86 -1.18 -3.44 -1.21
N GLY A 87 -0.21 -4.18 -0.71
CA GLY A 87 -0.41 -5.29 0.21
C GLY A 87 0.24 -5.03 1.56
N ILE A 88 -0.23 -5.74 2.58
CA ILE A 88 0.33 -5.75 3.92
C ILE A 88 0.28 -7.17 4.46
N THR A 89 1.30 -7.57 5.20
CA THR A 89 1.31 -8.81 5.98
C THR A 89 1.73 -8.50 7.40
N LYS A 90 1.09 -9.18 8.36
CA LYS A 90 1.41 -9.06 9.78
C LYS A 90 1.73 -10.44 10.35
N GLY A 91 2.76 -10.49 11.16
CA GLY A 91 3.18 -11.71 11.86
C GLY A 91 3.32 -11.47 13.35
N VAL A 92 3.15 -12.52 14.14
CA VAL A 92 3.24 -12.53 15.60
C VAL A 92 4.10 -13.71 16.08
N GLY A 93 4.76 -13.52 17.23
CA GLY A 93 5.66 -14.51 17.81
C GLY A 93 7.04 -14.51 17.15
N ASP A 94 7.94 -15.39 17.64
CA ASP A 94 9.34 -15.42 17.21
C ASP A 94 9.52 -15.72 15.71
N ASP A 95 8.59 -16.49 15.14
CA ASP A 95 8.58 -16.85 13.71
C ASP A 95 7.71 -15.94 12.85
N TYR A 96 7.09 -14.92 13.42
CA TYR A 96 6.17 -13.98 12.74
C TYR A 96 5.07 -14.67 11.93
N LYS A 97 4.37 -15.63 12.55
CA LYS A 97 3.23 -16.36 11.96
C LYS A 97 1.92 -15.58 12.12
N PRO A 98 0.83 -15.99 11.45
CA PRO A 98 -0.49 -15.37 11.63
C PRO A 98 -1.05 -15.50 13.05
N SER A 99 -0.60 -16.48 13.83
CA SER A 99 -1.01 -16.70 15.21
C SER A 99 0.10 -17.36 16.04
N THR A 100 0.01 -17.21 17.35
CA THR A 100 0.87 -17.87 18.34
C THR A 100 0.10 -18.27 19.59
N ASP A 101 0.52 -19.34 20.24
CA ASP A 101 0.02 -19.85 21.51
C ASP A 101 1.13 -20.00 22.58
N LYS A 102 2.33 -19.45 22.29
CA LYS A 102 3.54 -19.65 23.10
C LYS A 102 3.69 -18.69 24.27
N TYR A 103 2.84 -17.66 24.36
CA TYR A 103 3.02 -16.55 25.30
C TYR A 103 1.95 -16.56 26.38
N SER A 104 2.32 -16.13 27.57
CA SER A 104 1.47 -16.00 28.75
C SER A 104 1.21 -14.53 29.10
N VAL A 105 0.21 -14.27 29.92
CA VAL A 105 -0.03 -12.94 30.49
C VAL A 105 1.23 -12.46 31.21
N GLY A 106 1.68 -11.26 30.85
CA GLY A 106 2.91 -10.65 31.32
C GLY A 106 4.07 -10.70 30.32
N ASP A 107 4.01 -11.60 29.35
CA ASP A 107 5.07 -11.75 28.34
C ASP A 107 5.06 -10.64 27.29
N MET A 108 6.25 -10.38 26.75
CA MET A 108 6.47 -9.47 25.62
C MET A 108 6.44 -10.26 24.31
N VAL A 109 5.40 -10.05 23.54
CA VAL A 109 5.16 -10.72 22.25
C VAL A 109 5.74 -9.91 21.11
N PRO A 110 6.63 -10.46 20.29
CA PRO A 110 7.13 -9.77 19.10
C PRO A 110 6.11 -9.77 17.96
N PHE A 111 6.07 -8.66 17.22
CA PHE A 111 5.24 -8.44 16.05
C PHE A 111 6.08 -7.91 14.89
N GLN A 112 5.67 -8.25 13.68
CA GLN A 112 6.25 -7.72 12.45
C GLN A 112 5.14 -7.36 11.46
N VAL A 113 5.28 -6.19 10.83
CA VAL A 113 4.45 -5.74 9.71
C VAL A 113 5.34 -5.55 8.50
N LYS A 114 4.98 -6.14 7.37
CA LYS A 114 5.67 -5.98 6.09
C LYS A 114 4.73 -5.42 5.04
N THR A 115 5.21 -4.44 4.30
CA THR A 115 4.52 -3.81 3.17
C THR A 115 5.54 -3.22 2.22
N ALA A 116 5.08 -2.55 1.15
CA ALA A 116 5.95 -1.81 0.25
C ALA A 116 5.31 -0.48 -0.15
N ILE A 117 6.14 0.52 -0.37
CA ILE A 117 5.70 1.82 -0.84
C ILE A 117 5.00 1.67 -2.19
N PRO A 118 3.77 2.21 -2.37
CA PRO A 118 3.09 2.16 -3.65
C PRO A 118 3.87 2.88 -4.74
N ASN A 119 3.80 2.36 -5.97
CA ASN A 119 4.43 3.01 -7.13
C ASN A 119 3.56 4.16 -7.64
N TYR A 120 3.63 5.30 -6.98
CA TYR A 120 2.99 6.51 -7.46
C TYR A 120 3.71 7.08 -8.69
N PRO A 121 2.97 7.73 -9.63
CA PRO A 121 3.59 8.61 -10.62
C PRO A 121 4.38 9.73 -9.94
N ALA A 122 5.49 10.16 -10.53
CA ALA A 122 6.32 11.22 -9.94
C ALA A 122 5.61 12.58 -9.83
N ASP A 123 4.57 12.80 -10.64
CA ASP A 123 3.71 13.98 -10.64
C ASP A 123 2.45 13.81 -9.76
N SER A 124 2.39 12.78 -8.93
CA SER A 124 1.24 12.54 -8.04
C SER A 124 1.03 13.71 -7.09
N LYS A 125 -0.22 14.15 -6.98
CA LYS A 125 -0.63 15.21 -6.06
C LYS A 125 -0.98 14.70 -4.68
N THR A 126 -1.49 13.48 -4.60
CA THR A 126 -2.11 12.87 -3.41
C THR A 126 -1.36 11.64 -2.89
N ALA A 127 -0.06 11.48 -3.24
CA ALA A 127 0.74 10.35 -2.76
C ALA A 127 0.72 10.29 -1.22
N THR A 128 0.09 9.24 -0.69
CA THR A 128 -0.08 8.97 0.74
C THR A 128 0.33 7.54 1.02
N PHE A 129 1.03 7.33 2.11
CA PHE A 129 1.38 6.01 2.61
C PHE A 129 1.52 6.07 4.12
N GLU A 130 0.59 5.41 4.82
CA GLU A 130 0.56 5.34 6.28
C GLU A 130 0.43 3.88 6.72
N ILE A 131 1.15 3.50 7.74
CA ILE A 131 1.02 2.21 8.44
C ILE A 131 0.40 2.49 9.79
N ASN A 132 -0.75 1.89 10.07
CA ASN A 132 -1.41 1.98 11.36
C ASN A 132 -1.44 0.59 11.99
N ASP A 133 -1.34 0.54 13.30
CA ASP A 133 -1.44 -0.68 14.07
C ASP A 133 -2.39 -0.47 15.25
N THR A 134 -3.33 -1.39 15.43
CA THR A 134 -4.36 -1.28 16.45
C THR A 134 -4.53 -2.64 17.13
N PRO A 135 -3.91 -2.83 18.31
CA PRO A 135 -4.12 -4.02 19.13
C PRO A 135 -5.52 -3.98 19.76
N SER A 136 -6.10 -5.16 19.99
CA SER A 136 -7.26 -5.31 20.84
C SER A 136 -6.88 -5.15 22.31
N ALA A 137 -7.89 -5.03 23.18
CA ALA A 137 -7.69 -5.10 24.63
C ALA A 137 -6.91 -6.38 24.98
N GLY A 138 -5.97 -6.25 25.92
CA GLY A 138 -5.08 -7.35 26.29
C GLY A 138 -3.71 -7.33 25.62
N LEU A 139 -3.45 -6.40 24.71
CA LEU A 139 -2.12 -6.10 24.17
C LEU A 139 -1.78 -4.62 24.40
N GLU A 140 -0.65 -4.35 24.99
CA GLU A 140 -0.08 -3.02 25.18
C GLU A 140 1.24 -2.91 24.43
N ILE A 141 1.31 -2.02 23.43
CA ILE A 141 2.54 -1.81 22.65
C ILE A 141 3.59 -1.14 23.51
N ASP A 142 4.77 -1.73 23.54
CA ASP A 142 5.97 -1.04 24.04
C ASP A 142 6.52 -0.15 22.94
N THR A 143 6.17 1.13 23.03
CA THR A 143 6.50 2.14 22.01
C THR A 143 8.01 2.34 21.83
N SER A 144 8.82 2.00 22.84
CA SER A 144 10.28 2.09 22.78
C SER A 144 10.91 1.03 21.90
N THR A 145 10.16 -0.02 21.56
CA THR A 145 10.63 -1.15 20.73
C THR A 145 10.26 -1.02 19.26
N ILE A 146 9.53 0.02 18.88
CA ILE A 146 9.12 0.23 17.48
C ILE A 146 10.34 0.59 16.65
N ALA A 147 10.65 -0.28 15.67
CA ALA A 147 11.71 -0.07 14.70
C ALA A 147 11.16 -0.13 13.28
N VAL A 148 11.59 0.80 12.44
CA VAL A 148 11.20 0.90 11.02
C VAL A 148 12.43 0.64 10.18
N ASP A 149 12.42 -0.44 9.41
CA ASP A 149 13.43 -0.75 8.41
C ASP A 149 12.94 -0.34 7.02
N GLY A 150 13.85 0.15 6.18
CA GLY A 150 13.56 0.66 4.84
C GLY A 150 13.38 2.19 4.77
N ALA A 151 13.35 2.92 5.91
CA ALA A 151 13.24 4.38 5.94
C ALA A 151 14.06 4.96 7.11
N ALA A 152 14.62 6.14 6.92
CA ALA A 152 15.23 6.89 8.02
C ALA A 152 14.16 7.59 8.88
N ALA A 153 14.45 7.90 10.13
CA ALA A 153 13.52 8.59 11.02
C ALA A 153 13.08 9.96 10.48
N SER A 154 13.88 10.58 9.62
CA SER A 154 13.55 11.82 8.92
C SER A 154 12.48 11.67 7.83
N ASP A 155 12.19 10.45 7.38
CA ASP A 155 11.35 10.18 6.21
C ASP A 155 9.88 9.97 6.58
N TYR A 156 9.58 9.87 7.88
CA TYR A 156 8.22 9.65 8.38
C TYR A 156 7.96 10.40 9.68
N THR A 157 6.71 10.43 10.09
CA THR A 157 6.29 10.84 11.42
C THR A 157 5.68 9.63 12.14
N LEU A 158 6.23 9.29 13.31
CA LEU A 158 5.69 8.24 14.18
C LEU A 158 4.87 8.89 15.29
N THR A 159 3.61 8.45 15.43
CA THR A 159 2.77 8.72 16.59
C THR A 159 2.43 7.38 17.22
N ALA A 160 2.78 7.17 18.48
CA ALA A 160 2.62 5.88 19.14
C ALA A 160 2.13 6.02 20.58
N SER A 161 1.36 5.02 21.01
CA SER A 161 0.87 4.83 22.38
C SER A 161 0.79 3.32 22.69
N ALA A 162 0.45 2.96 23.92
CA ALA A 162 0.22 1.56 24.27
C ALA A 162 -0.94 0.90 23.49
N THR A 163 -1.86 1.70 22.94
CA THR A 163 -3.07 1.24 22.24
C THR A 163 -2.96 1.30 20.72
N GLY A 164 -1.80 1.65 20.18
CA GLY A 164 -1.57 1.68 18.73
C GLY A 164 -0.48 2.62 18.29
N TYR A 165 -0.10 2.52 17.02
CA TYR A 165 0.80 3.48 16.40
C TYR A 165 0.33 3.83 14.98
N LYS A 166 0.79 4.99 14.53
CA LYS A 166 0.71 5.45 13.15
C LYS A 166 2.08 5.91 12.67
N ILE A 167 2.49 5.42 11.50
CA ILE A 167 3.69 5.84 10.77
C ILE A 167 3.21 6.49 9.48
N ALA A 168 3.33 7.81 9.36
CA ALA A 168 2.96 8.57 8.17
C ALA A 168 4.23 8.97 7.41
N PHE A 169 4.42 8.42 6.21
CA PHE A 169 5.59 8.71 5.38
C PHE A 169 5.47 10.05 4.66
N LYS A 170 6.57 10.75 4.53
CA LYS A 170 6.62 12.02 3.80
C LYS A 170 6.44 11.80 2.30
N LYS A 171 5.70 12.68 1.64
CA LYS A 171 5.40 12.59 0.21
C LYS A 171 6.67 12.47 -0.65
N ASP A 172 7.70 13.27 -0.36
CA ASP A 172 8.95 13.24 -1.13
C ASP A 172 9.64 11.89 -1.01
N PHE A 173 9.64 11.28 0.18
CA PHE A 173 10.16 9.93 0.38
C PHE A 173 9.36 8.88 -0.40
N ILE A 174 8.03 8.96 -0.37
CA ILE A 174 7.15 8.05 -1.11
C ILE A 174 7.45 8.10 -2.61
N LEU A 175 7.53 9.31 -3.18
CA LEU A 175 7.77 9.51 -4.62
C LEU A 175 9.20 9.12 -5.05
N ALA A 176 10.19 9.26 -4.16
CA ALA A 176 11.57 8.89 -4.43
C ALA A 176 11.86 7.38 -4.29
N ASN A 177 10.99 6.63 -3.62
CA ASN A 177 11.22 5.23 -3.27
C ASN A 177 10.08 4.28 -3.69
N PRO A 178 9.63 4.31 -4.96
CA PRO A 178 8.53 3.45 -5.42
C PRO A 178 8.89 1.97 -5.28
N GLY A 179 8.00 1.18 -4.70
CA GLY A 179 8.17 -0.26 -4.51
C GLY A 179 9.14 -0.67 -3.40
N LYS A 180 9.73 0.28 -2.66
CA LYS A 180 10.66 -0.04 -1.58
C LYS A 180 9.95 -0.77 -0.45
N ALA A 181 10.53 -1.88 -0.01
CA ALA A 181 10.02 -2.63 1.13
C ALA A 181 10.16 -1.85 2.43
N ILE A 182 9.13 -1.91 3.25
CA ILE A 182 9.10 -1.36 4.62
C ILE A 182 8.75 -2.49 5.57
N THR A 183 9.55 -2.63 6.61
CA THR A 183 9.30 -3.57 7.70
C THR A 183 9.23 -2.81 9.02
N VAL A 184 8.16 -3.02 9.77
CA VAL A 184 8.02 -2.49 11.13
C VAL A 184 8.06 -3.66 12.11
N THR A 185 8.93 -3.58 13.10
CA THR A 185 8.99 -4.55 14.20
C THR A 185 8.76 -3.84 15.52
N TYR A 186 8.11 -4.53 16.45
CA TYR A 186 7.87 -4.02 17.79
C TYR A 186 7.50 -5.18 18.72
N LYS A 187 7.40 -4.88 20.02
CA LYS A 187 6.89 -5.81 21.03
C LYS A 187 5.65 -5.23 21.70
N ALA A 188 4.74 -6.10 22.08
CA ALA A 188 3.57 -5.74 22.87
C ALA A 188 3.44 -6.69 24.07
N LYS A 189 3.07 -6.16 25.22
CA LYS A 189 2.85 -6.94 26.44
C LYS A 189 1.45 -7.54 26.42
N LEU A 190 1.35 -8.84 26.70
CA LEU A 190 0.08 -9.48 27.02
C LEU A 190 -0.33 -9.09 28.43
N THR A 191 -1.49 -8.45 28.56
CA THR A 191 -2.03 -8.01 29.85
C THR A 191 -3.05 -9.02 30.38
N LYS A 192 -3.54 -8.78 31.59
CA LYS A 192 -4.64 -9.59 32.20
C LYS A 192 -5.92 -9.60 31.35
N ASP A 193 -6.13 -8.59 30.49
CA ASP A 193 -7.31 -8.49 29.62
C ASP A 193 -7.16 -9.37 28.35
N ALA A 194 -5.96 -9.95 28.12
CA ALA A 194 -5.71 -11.00 27.16
C ALA A 194 -6.21 -12.38 27.65
N PHE A 195 -6.78 -12.42 28.83
CA PHE A 195 -7.22 -13.67 29.43
C PHE A 195 -8.37 -14.30 28.64
N PHE A 196 -8.23 -15.60 28.41
CA PHE A 196 -9.12 -16.44 27.61
C PHE A 196 -10.61 -16.27 27.96
N LYS A 197 -11.42 -16.02 26.94
CA LYS A 197 -12.88 -16.08 27.05
C LYS A 197 -13.47 -17.25 26.24
N SER A 198 -13.00 -17.47 25.01
CA SER A 198 -13.36 -18.61 24.17
C SER A 198 -12.30 -18.86 23.11
N ALA A 199 -12.39 -19.96 22.36
CA ALA A 199 -11.47 -20.29 21.26
C ALA A 199 -11.49 -19.22 20.14
N ASP A 200 -12.57 -18.46 20.02
CA ASP A 200 -12.72 -17.40 19.03
C ASP A 200 -12.28 -16.02 19.55
N ASP A 201 -12.09 -15.86 20.86
CA ASP A 201 -11.73 -14.60 21.54
C ASP A 201 -10.21 -14.43 21.73
N ALA A 202 -9.44 -14.85 20.74
CA ALA A 202 -8.00 -14.60 20.75
C ALA A 202 -7.71 -13.10 20.78
N THR A 203 -6.64 -12.71 21.49
CA THR A 203 -6.17 -11.34 21.49
C THR A 203 -5.66 -10.97 20.09
N GLY A 204 -6.43 -10.17 19.39
CA GLY A 204 -6.16 -9.78 18.01
C GLY A 204 -5.26 -8.55 17.93
N ASN A 205 -4.57 -8.42 16.81
CA ASN A 205 -3.87 -7.20 16.47
C ASN A 205 -3.97 -6.96 14.97
N THR A 206 -4.39 -5.76 14.58
CA THR A 206 -4.64 -5.39 13.18
C THR A 206 -3.66 -4.32 12.74
N ALA A 207 -2.94 -4.60 11.65
CA ALA A 207 -2.17 -3.59 10.94
C ALA A 207 -2.90 -3.19 9.66
N THR A 208 -2.92 -1.91 9.36
CA THR A 208 -3.57 -1.33 8.18
C THR A 208 -2.58 -0.45 7.43
N VAL A 209 -2.54 -0.57 6.11
CA VAL A 209 -1.92 0.42 5.23
C VAL A 209 -3.00 1.30 4.64
N LYS A 210 -2.83 2.61 4.83
CA LYS A 210 -3.65 3.65 4.21
C LYS A 210 -2.87 4.31 3.09
N PHE A 211 -3.49 4.45 1.92
CA PHE A 211 -2.90 5.05 0.74
C PHE A 211 -4.00 5.68 -0.13
N ASP A 212 -3.63 6.53 -1.07
CA ASP A 212 -4.57 7.06 -2.05
C ASP A 212 -4.43 6.31 -3.38
N PRO A 213 -5.47 5.59 -3.84
CA PRO A 213 -5.44 4.90 -5.13
C PRO A 213 -5.50 5.86 -6.33
N ASN A 214 -5.91 7.12 -6.10
CA ASN A 214 -6.01 8.16 -7.12
C ASN A 214 -4.82 9.12 -7.04
N PRO A 215 -3.81 9.03 -7.92
CA PRO A 215 -2.61 9.86 -7.81
C PRO A 215 -2.85 11.37 -7.94
N TYR A 216 -4.02 11.80 -8.42
CA TYR A 216 -4.30 13.19 -8.78
C TYR A 216 -5.51 13.81 -8.07
N THR A 217 -6.31 13.01 -7.38
CA THR A 217 -7.50 13.44 -6.64
C THR A 217 -7.58 12.70 -5.30
N ASP A 218 -8.00 13.36 -4.24
CA ASP A 218 -8.13 12.75 -2.93
C ASP A 218 -9.13 11.59 -2.94
N GLY A 219 -8.80 10.50 -2.27
CA GLY A 219 -9.63 9.31 -2.21
C GLY A 219 -8.96 8.17 -1.46
N ALA A 220 -8.64 8.39 -0.18
CA ALA A 220 -7.93 7.41 0.64
C ALA A 220 -8.59 6.03 0.65
N SER A 221 -7.77 5.01 0.60
CA SER A 221 -8.15 3.59 0.71
C SER A 221 -7.26 2.88 1.72
N GLU A 222 -7.75 1.74 2.22
CA GLU A 222 -7.05 0.95 3.23
C GLU A 222 -7.03 -0.52 2.85
N THR A 223 -5.96 -1.21 3.22
CA THR A 223 -5.85 -2.66 3.23
C THR A 223 -5.29 -3.11 4.57
N ASP A 224 -5.74 -4.24 5.10
CA ASP A 224 -5.38 -4.70 6.43
C ASP A 224 -4.83 -6.13 6.46
N SER A 225 -4.15 -6.44 7.55
CA SER A 225 -3.72 -7.78 7.94
C SER A 225 -3.83 -7.94 9.45
N LYS A 226 -4.27 -9.13 9.89
CA LYS A 226 -4.57 -9.42 11.30
C LYS A 226 -3.74 -10.59 11.80
N THR A 227 -3.40 -10.53 13.08
CA THR A 227 -2.79 -11.64 13.82
C THR A 227 -3.58 -11.96 15.06
N LYS A 228 -3.37 -13.16 15.60
CA LYS A 228 -4.00 -13.64 16.85
C LYS A 228 -2.95 -14.18 17.80
N ALA A 229 -3.02 -13.77 19.07
CA ALA A 229 -2.27 -14.39 20.16
C ALA A 229 -3.26 -15.13 21.07
N TYR A 230 -3.00 -16.40 21.29
CA TYR A 230 -3.77 -17.25 22.18
C TYR A 230 -3.06 -17.37 23.52
N THR A 231 -3.82 -17.22 24.60
CA THR A 231 -3.35 -17.48 25.97
C THR A 231 -4.23 -18.53 26.62
N PHE A 232 -3.66 -19.31 27.51
CA PHE A 232 -4.37 -20.34 28.25
C PHE A 232 -4.52 -19.93 29.70
N GLY A 233 -5.72 -20.12 30.28
CA GLY A 233 -6.02 -19.89 31.67
C GLY A 233 -6.63 -21.12 32.33
N TYR A 234 -6.34 -21.30 33.60
CA TYR A 234 -6.95 -22.35 34.42
C TYR A 234 -7.89 -21.72 35.42
N VAL A 235 -9.11 -22.26 35.51
CA VAL A 235 -10.05 -21.89 36.55
C VAL A 235 -9.97 -22.94 37.66
N PHE A 236 -9.52 -22.52 38.83
CA PHE A 236 -9.55 -23.37 40.01
C PHE A 236 -10.86 -23.11 40.78
N LYS A 237 -11.67 -24.13 40.93
CA LYS A 237 -12.84 -24.10 41.82
C LYS A 237 -12.40 -24.56 43.21
N LYS A 238 -12.47 -23.68 44.19
CA LYS A 238 -12.34 -24.09 45.60
C LYS A 238 -13.51 -24.94 45.97
N VAL A 239 -13.31 -26.18 46.34
CA VAL A 239 -14.31 -27.04 47.00
C VAL A 239 -14.04 -26.98 48.49
N GLY A 240 -15.10 -26.63 49.24
CA GLY A 240 -15.06 -26.61 50.69
C GLY A 240 -15.21 -27.99 51.32
#